data_f5a8c393a0743d172c7814a5092b941b
#
_entry.id   f5a8c393a0743d172c7814a5092b941b
#
_cell.length_a   1.000
_cell.length_b   1.000
_cell.length_c   1.000
_cell.angle_alpha   90.00
_cell.angle_beta   90.00
_cell.angle_gamma   90.00
#
_symmetry.space_group_name_H-M   'P 1'
#
loop_
_entity.id
_entity.type
_entity.pdbx_description
1 polymer ?
#
loop_
_entity_poly.entity_id
_entity_poly.type
_entity_poly.pdbx_seq_one_letter_code
_entity_poly.pdbx_strand_id
1 'polypeptide(L)'
;MLRLLLLLLSTWMGSAAVRVPLRRVPSVRTQLRTQGLLEDFLKDNRPDMFNRRYAQCFPPGTPSLRLGRSSEKIYNFMDAQYYGEISLGNPPQNFSVIFDTGSADLWVPSSYCVSQACALHRRFKAFESNSFHHDGRTFGIHYGSGHLLGVMGRDTVKIGEMTTMNQEFGESVYEPGATFVTAKFDGVLGLAYQSLAEILGNPVFDNMMAQKMVDQPVFSFYLSRRTATSIPEGELLLGGIDEDLYTGPINWLPVSAKGYWQIKMESVAVQGVSSFCPRGCQAIVDTGTSLIGGPTNDMLSLQQLIGATPTNIGEVKHLRMKPNI
;
A
#
# COMPACT_ATOMS: atom_id res chain seq x y z
N MET A 1 -46.07 46.65 14.43
CA MET A 1 -45.84 45.44 13.58
C MET A 1 -44.37 45.32 13.31
N LEU A 2 -43.66 44.53 14.11
CA LEU A 2 -42.23 44.32 14.03
C LEU A 2 -41.98 43.06 13.20
N ARG A 3 -41.45 43.17 11.99
CA ARG A 3 -41.07 42.00 11.13
C ARG A 3 -39.70 41.52 11.60
N LEU A 4 -39.71 40.35 12.25
CA LEU A 4 -38.51 39.63 12.59
C LEU A 4 -37.95 39.01 11.31
N LEU A 5 -36.80 39.49 10.86
CA LEU A 5 -36.04 38.90 9.76
C LEU A 5 -35.19 37.78 10.32
N LEU A 6 -35.65 36.54 10.18
CA LEU A 6 -34.85 35.35 10.47
C LEU A 6 -33.84 35.18 9.34
N LEU A 7 -32.59 35.60 9.56
CA LEU A 7 -31.43 35.27 8.77
C LEU A 7 -31.09 33.79 9.05
N LEU A 8 -31.52 32.90 8.19
CA LEU A 8 -31.01 31.53 8.10
C LEU A 8 -29.57 31.62 7.61
N LEU A 9 -28.62 31.63 8.53
CA LEU A 9 -27.23 31.29 8.28
C LEU A 9 -27.17 29.80 7.92
N SER A 10 -27.30 29.49 6.63
CA SER A 10 -26.89 28.18 6.12
C SER A 10 -25.36 28.14 6.25
N THR A 11 -24.89 27.56 7.35
CA THR A 11 -23.50 27.09 7.43
C THR A 11 -23.35 26.02 6.37
N TRP A 12 -22.70 26.39 5.27
CA TRP A 12 -22.13 25.41 4.37
C TRP A 12 -21.12 24.61 5.21
N MET A 13 -21.53 23.45 5.68
CA MET A 13 -20.59 22.43 6.12
C MET A 13 -19.87 21.96 4.86
N GLY A 14 -18.68 22.51 4.62
CA GLY A 14 -17.80 21.99 3.59
C GLY A 14 -17.57 20.50 3.84
N SER A 15 -17.71 19.68 2.83
CA SER A 15 -17.47 18.23 2.92
C SER A 15 -16.07 17.99 3.46
N ALA A 16 -15.96 17.22 4.57
CA ALA A 16 -14.67 16.89 5.16
C ALA A 16 -14.06 15.71 4.38
N ALA A 17 -13.53 16.03 3.20
CA ALA A 17 -12.75 15.10 2.39
C ALA A 17 -11.33 15.65 2.18
N VAL A 18 -10.32 14.79 2.28
CA VAL A 18 -8.92 15.18 2.08
C VAL A 18 -8.35 14.56 0.84
N ARG A 19 -7.77 15.41 0.00
CA ARG A 19 -6.99 15.02 -1.19
C ARG A 19 -5.52 14.86 -0.82
N VAL A 20 -4.99 13.69 -1.10
CA VAL A 20 -3.56 13.37 -0.95
C VAL A 20 -2.99 13.18 -2.35
N PRO A 21 -2.17 14.12 -2.86
CA PRO A 21 -1.53 13.92 -4.15
C PRO A 21 -0.53 12.77 -4.07
N LEU A 22 -0.67 11.82 -5.00
CA LEU A 22 0.23 10.70 -5.11
C LEU A 22 1.27 10.96 -6.19
N ARG A 23 2.54 10.75 -5.86
CA ARG A 23 3.66 10.82 -6.80
C ARG A 23 4.01 9.44 -7.30
N ARG A 24 4.14 9.29 -8.60
CA ARG A 24 4.62 8.07 -9.22
C ARG A 24 6.14 8.06 -9.27
N VAL A 25 6.74 6.97 -8.81
CA VAL A 25 8.19 6.77 -8.93
C VAL A 25 8.47 5.90 -10.15
N PRO A 26 9.50 6.19 -10.95
CA PRO A 26 10.00 5.26 -11.95
C PRO A 26 10.34 3.92 -11.29
N SER A 27 9.86 2.82 -11.86
CA SER A 27 10.08 1.50 -11.26
C SER A 27 11.58 1.23 -11.12
N VAL A 28 11.98 0.64 -9.98
CA VAL A 28 13.37 0.21 -9.74
C VAL A 28 13.82 -0.74 -10.84
N ARG A 29 12.93 -1.61 -11.31
CA ARG A 29 13.13 -2.50 -12.45
C ARG A 29 13.52 -1.73 -13.73
N THR A 30 12.82 -0.64 -14.04
CA THR A 30 13.14 0.19 -15.22
C THR A 30 14.48 0.87 -15.04
N GLN A 31 14.79 1.39 -13.87
CA GLN A 31 16.08 2.02 -13.58
C GLN A 31 17.24 1.04 -13.72
N LEU A 32 17.15 -0.13 -13.11
CA LEU A 32 18.16 -1.18 -13.22
C LEU A 32 18.32 -1.70 -14.65
N ARG A 33 17.21 -1.81 -15.40
CA ARG A 33 17.26 -2.20 -16.82
C ARG A 33 17.96 -1.17 -17.67
N THR A 34 17.72 0.11 -17.49
CA THR A 34 18.39 1.19 -18.24
C THR A 34 19.89 1.27 -17.92
N GLN A 35 20.28 0.87 -16.73
CA GLN A 35 21.66 0.81 -16.28
C GLN A 35 22.36 -0.52 -16.62
N GLY A 36 21.65 -1.50 -17.18
CA GLY A 36 22.18 -2.83 -17.46
C GLY A 36 22.43 -3.70 -16.23
N LEU A 37 21.95 -3.29 -15.06
CA LEU A 37 22.20 -3.95 -13.77
C LEU A 37 21.08 -4.91 -13.35
N LEU A 38 19.98 -4.98 -14.09
CA LEU A 38 18.79 -5.74 -13.69
C LEU A 38 19.07 -7.24 -13.54
N GLU A 39 19.81 -7.82 -14.47
CA GLU A 39 20.09 -9.27 -14.44
C GLU A 39 20.93 -9.66 -13.23
N ASP A 40 21.97 -8.90 -12.92
CA ASP A 40 22.83 -9.18 -11.77
C ASP A 40 22.06 -8.94 -10.46
N PHE A 41 21.30 -7.87 -10.37
CA PHE A 41 20.43 -7.63 -9.22
C PHE A 41 19.45 -8.78 -8.96
N LEU A 42 18.78 -9.31 -9.99
CA LEU A 42 17.81 -10.40 -9.85
C LEU A 42 18.45 -11.77 -9.56
N LYS A 43 19.71 -11.99 -9.93
CA LYS A 43 20.44 -13.19 -9.52
C LYS A 43 20.63 -13.24 -8.01
N ASP A 44 20.96 -12.08 -7.40
CA ASP A 44 21.23 -11.97 -5.96
C ASP A 44 19.98 -11.75 -5.11
N ASN A 45 18.88 -11.26 -5.72
CA ASN A 45 17.65 -10.87 -5.04
C ASN A 45 16.42 -11.54 -5.65
N ARG A 46 16.43 -12.86 -5.77
CA ARG A 46 15.25 -13.62 -6.21
C ARG A 46 14.21 -13.65 -5.09
N PRO A 47 12.92 -13.47 -5.40
CA PRO A 47 11.85 -13.49 -4.40
C PRO A 47 11.81 -14.77 -3.56
N ASP A 48 12.14 -15.93 -4.15
CA ASP A 48 12.19 -17.23 -3.49
C ASP A 48 13.41 -17.43 -2.56
N MET A 49 14.49 -16.71 -2.78
CA MET A 49 15.68 -16.76 -1.93
C MET A 49 15.45 -16.09 -0.57
N PHE A 50 14.60 -15.07 -0.50
CA PHE A 50 14.29 -14.39 0.76
C PHE A 50 13.63 -15.33 1.76
N ASN A 51 12.69 -16.16 1.32
CA ASN A 51 12.01 -17.12 2.20
C ASN A 51 12.93 -18.21 2.79
N ARG A 52 13.99 -18.61 2.08
CA ARG A 52 14.92 -19.64 2.54
C ARG A 52 16.01 -19.11 3.46
N ARG A 53 16.50 -17.89 3.21
CA ARG A 53 17.60 -17.29 3.97
C ARG A 53 17.17 -16.82 5.36
N TYR A 54 15.93 -16.37 5.52
CA TYR A 54 15.43 -15.74 6.75
C TYR A 54 14.64 -16.69 7.65
N ALA A 55 14.18 -17.84 7.16
CA ALA A 55 13.62 -18.89 8.01
C ALA A 55 14.59 -19.35 9.12
N GLN A 56 15.90 -19.15 8.92
CA GLN A 56 16.94 -19.49 9.89
C GLN A 56 17.25 -18.38 10.90
N CYS A 57 16.74 -17.17 10.72
CA CYS A 57 17.00 -16.03 11.61
C CYS A 57 16.01 -15.92 12.76
N PHE A 58 14.98 -16.75 12.81
CA PHE A 58 14.07 -16.79 13.96
C PHE A 58 14.60 -17.70 15.04
N PRO A 59 14.58 -17.26 16.32
CA PRO A 59 14.94 -18.15 17.43
C PRO A 59 14.13 -19.43 17.38
N PRO A 60 14.74 -20.61 17.71
CA PRO A 60 14.00 -21.86 17.82
C PRO A 60 12.87 -21.71 18.84
N GLY A 61 11.63 -21.97 18.44
CA GLY A 61 10.46 -21.85 19.30
C GLY A 61 9.66 -20.56 19.11
N THR A 62 10.05 -19.67 18.19
CA THR A 62 9.14 -18.60 17.74
C THR A 62 7.90 -19.27 17.19
N PRO A 63 6.67 -18.98 17.71
CA PRO A 63 5.47 -19.57 17.17
C PRO A 63 5.41 -19.21 15.71
N SER A 64 5.69 -20.17 14.83
CA SER A 64 5.25 -20.05 13.46
C SER A 64 3.76 -19.88 13.55
N LEU A 65 3.25 -18.70 13.25
CA LEU A 65 1.83 -18.53 13.01
C LEU A 65 1.45 -19.63 12.02
N ARG A 66 0.83 -20.69 12.55
CA ARG A 66 0.19 -21.71 11.73
C ARG A 66 -0.99 -21.01 11.08
N LEU A 67 -0.69 -20.26 10.02
CA LEU A 67 -1.68 -19.88 9.03
C LEU A 67 -2.15 -21.20 8.39
N GLY A 68 -3.15 -21.78 9.01
CA GLY A 68 -3.93 -22.88 8.44
C GLY A 68 -4.83 -22.41 7.31
N ARG A 69 -4.34 -21.48 6.50
CA ARG A 69 -4.89 -21.04 5.22
C ARG A 69 -3.69 -20.80 4.32
N SER A 70 -3.67 -21.41 3.16
CA SER A 70 -2.72 -21.11 2.10
C SER A 70 -2.93 -19.66 1.64
N SER A 71 -2.27 -18.71 2.30
CA SER A 71 -2.15 -17.36 1.77
C SER A 71 -1.10 -17.43 0.66
N GLU A 72 -1.53 -17.35 -0.59
CA GLU A 72 -0.60 -17.09 -1.67
C GLU A 72 -0.05 -15.69 -1.44
N LYS A 73 1.28 -15.62 -1.29
CA LYS A 73 1.98 -14.36 -1.04
C LYS A 73 1.98 -13.55 -2.33
N ILE A 74 1.32 -12.40 -2.32
CA ILE A 74 1.36 -11.44 -3.41
C ILE A 74 2.66 -10.66 -3.27
N TYR A 75 3.51 -10.72 -4.32
CA TYR A 75 4.84 -10.09 -4.31
C TYR A 75 4.79 -8.76 -5.06
N ASN A 76 4.98 -7.65 -4.36
CA ASN A 76 5.29 -6.37 -4.99
C ASN A 76 6.81 -6.20 -5.04
N PHE A 77 7.40 -6.34 -6.23
CA PHE A 77 8.82 -6.21 -6.41
C PHE A 77 9.14 -5.32 -7.61
N MET A 78 9.69 -4.13 -7.33
CA MET A 78 10.38 -3.27 -8.29
C MET A 78 9.54 -2.56 -9.37
N ASP A 79 8.20 -2.56 -9.32
CA ASP A 79 7.35 -1.93 -10.33
C ASP A 79 6.76 -0.58 -9.88
N ALA A 80 5.83 0.00 -10.63
CA ALA A 80 5.36 1.36 -10.40
C ALA A 80 4.82 1.55 -8.97
N GLN A 81 5.39 2.50 -8.25
CA GLN A 81 5.00 2.84 -6.89
C GLN A 81 4.38 4.24 -6.87
N TYR A 82 3.30 4.39 -6.13
CA TYR A 82 2.66 5.68 -5.85
C TYR A 82 2.74 5.93 -4.35
N TYR A 83 3.31 7.04 -3.96
CA TYR A 83 3.40 7.46 -2.55
C TYR A 83 2.86 8.87 -2.36
N GLY A 84 2.43 9.18 -1.15
CA GLY A 84 2.07 10.51 -0.72
C GLY A 84 2.75 10.88 0.58
N GLU A 85 2.56 12.11 1.05
CA GLU A 85 3.18 12.58 2.27
C GLU A 85 2.19 12.60 3.43
N ILE A 86 2.67 12.15 4.58
CA ILE A 86 2.02 12.29 5.89
C ILE A 86 2.99 12.97 6.85
N SER A 87 2.49 13.44 7.99
CA SER A 87 3.36 13.82 9.09
C SER A 87 2.94 13.17 10.40
N LEU A 88 3.94 12.90 11.24
CA LEU A 88 3.81 12.28 12.55
C LEU A 88 4.38 13.22 13.62
N GLY A 89 3.70 13.28 14.76
CA GLY A 89 4.19 13.97 15.95
C GLY A 89 3.94 15.48 15.99
N ASN A 90 4.37 16.07 17.09
CA ASN A 90 4.30 17.51 17.36
C ASN A 90 5.63 17.99 17.97
N PRO A 91 6.46 18.77 17.26
CA PRO A 91 6.25 19.30 15.89
C PRO A 91 6.18 18.18 14.84
N PRO A 92 5.53 18.42 13.68
CA PRO A 92 5.30 17.42 12.66
C PRO A 92 6.62 17.02 11.98
N GLN A 93 6.81 15.71 11.81
CA GLN A 93 7.91 15.10 11.06
C GLN A 93 7.32 14.43 9.81
N ASN A 94 7.77 14.83 8.63
CA ASN A 94 7.18 14.40 7.35
C ASN A 94 7.78 13.09 6.85
N PHE A 95 6.90 12.22 6.31
CA PHE A 95 7.25 10.93 5.74
C PHE A 95 6.54 10.70 4.42
N SER A 96 7.26 10.12 3.46
CA SER A 96 6.67 9.59 2.24
C SER A 96 6.20 8.16 2.51
N VAL A 97 4.93 7.87 2.28
CA VAL A 97 4.36 6.53 2.54
C VAL A 97 3.59 6.00 1.34
N ILE A 98 3.61 4.68 1.17
CA ILE A 98 2.66 4.01 0.30
C ILE A 98 1.32 3.90 1.04
N PHE A 99 0.23 4.24 0.36
CA PHE A 99 -1.12 3.97 0.82
C PHE A 99 -1.55 2.61 0.26
N ASP A 100 -1.56 1.61 1.13
CA ASP A 100 -1.60 0.19 0.79
C ASP A 100 -2.92 -0.47 1.20
N THR A 101 -3.78 -0.79 0.23
CA THR A 101 -5.03 -1.51 0.49
C THR A 101 -4.83 -3.02 0.75
N GLY A 102 -3.61 -3.52 0.60
CA GLY A 102 -3.20 -4.89 0.90
C GLY A 102 -2.71 -5.12 2.32
N SER A 103 -2.51 -4.06 3.13
CA SER A 103 -2.12 -4.14 4.54
C SER A 103 -2.90 -3.16 5.41
N ALA A 104 -2.80 -3.29 6.74
CA ALA A 104 -3.63 -2.51 7.68
C ALA A 104 -2.81 -1.64 8.65
N ASP A 105 -1.49 -1.74 8.64
CA ASP A 105 -0.62 -1.10 9.62
C ASP A 105 0.01 0.19 9.09
N LEU A 106 0.13 1.20 9.95
CA LEU A 106 1.01 2.35 9.72
C LEU A 106 2.35 2.08 10.36
N TRP A 107 3.45 2.22 9.59
CA TRP A 107 4.79 2.20 10.15
C TRP A 107 5.74 3.13 9.41
N VAL A 108 6.76 3.62 10.11
CA VAL A 108 7.88 4.41 9.59
C VAL A 108 9.18 3.98 10.27
N PRO A 109 10.36 4.25 9.68
CA PRO A 109 11.62 3.91 10.34
C PRO A 109 11.82 4.74 11.61
N SER A 110 12.28 4.08 12.67
CA SER A 110 12.70 4.72 13.93
C SER A 110 14.10 5.31 13.82
N SER A 111 14.38 6.35 14.59
CA SER A 111 15.76 6.86 14.77
C SER A 111 16.72 5.81 15.34
N TYR A 112 16.19 4.76 15.96
CA TYR A 112 16.97 3.62 16.46
C TYR A 112 17.25 2.54 15.41
N CYS A 113 16.67 2.65 14.20
CA CYS A 113 16.93 1.69 13.14
C CYS A 113 18.34 1.83 12.59
N VAL A 114 19.08 0.72 12.59
CA VAL A 114 20.47 0.65 12.12
C VAL A 114 20.62 -0.05 10.76
N SER A 115 19.53 -0.51 10.18
CA SER A 115 19.53 -1.17 8.86
C SER A 115 19.95 -0.21 7.75
N GLN A 116 20.55 -0.74 6.69
CA GLN A 116 20.95 0.05 5.53
C GLN A 116 19.78 0.83 4.92
N ALA A 117 18.58 0.23 4.87
CA ALA A 117 17.37 0.90 4.41
C ALA A 117 17.08 2.16 5.21
N CYS A 118 17.12 2.07 6.54
CA CYS A 118 16.85 3.20 7.43
C CYS A 118 17.86 4.35 7.31
N ALA A 119 19.09 4.05 6.85
CA ALA A 119 20.08 5.10 6.58
C ALA A 119 19.76 5.93 5.32
N LEU A 120 18.90 5.41 4.43
CA LEU A 120 18.51 6.03 3.18
C LEU A 120 17.16 6.75 3.26
N HIS A 121 16.41 6.53 4.33
CA HIS A 121 15.06 7.05 4.53
C HIS A 121 14.98 8.00 5.73
N ARG A 122 13.92 8.80 5.77
CA ARG A 122 13.60 9.62 6.94
C ARG A 122 13.25 8.71 8.11
N ARG A 123 13.72 9.07 9.30
CA ARG A 123 13.51 8.30 10.52
C ARG A 123 12.76 9.13 11.55
N PHE A 124 11.74 8.54 12.15
CA PHE A 124 10.99 9.19 13.22
C PHE A 124 11.82 9.31 14.49
N LYS A 125 11.84 10.52 15.02
CA LYS A 125 12.55 10.87 16.25
C LYS A 125 11.51 11.07 17.35
N ALA A 126 11.20 10.00 18.06
CA ALA A 126 10.19 10.01 19.11
C ALA A 126 10.47 11.06 20.19
N PHE A 127 11.74 11.27 20.52
CA PHE A 127 12.19 12.26 21.52
C PHE A 127 12.00 13.73 21.10
N GLU A 128 11.74 14.00 19.82
CA GLU A 128 11.43 15.34 19.32
C GLU A 128 9.92 15.62 19.31
N SER A 129 9.06 14.61 19.57
CA SER A 129 7.61 14.80 19.57
C SER A 129 7.03 14.93 20.97
N ASN A 130 6.36 16.05 21.24
CA ASN A 130 5.70 16.32 22.52
C ASN A 130 4.41 15.53 22.71
N SER A 131 3.85 14.96 21.64
CA SER A 131 2.59 14.16 21.65
C SER A 131 2.85 12.65 21.58
N PHE A 132 4.13 12.25 21.51
CA PHE A 132 4.50 10.85 21.44
C PHE A 132 4.26 10.12 22.76
N HIS A 133 3.69 8.92 22.65
CA HIS A 133 3.52 7.98 23.75
C HIS A 133 4.17 6.65 23.39
N HIS A 134 5.18 6.26 24.16
CA HIS A 134 5.80 4.96 24.00
C HIS A 134 4.86 3.85 24.48
N ASP A 135 4.65 2.83 23.64
CA ASP A 135 3.83 1.68 24.00
C ASP A 135 4.70 0.52 24.54
N GLY A 136 5.90 0.34 24.01
CA GLY A 136 6.86 -0.67 24.46
C GLY A 136 6.61 -2.08 23.94
N ARG A 137 5.49 -2.35 23.28
CA ARG A 137 5.24 -3.63 22.62
C ARG A 137 6.05 -3.74 21.34
N THR A 138 6.48 -4.94 21.00
CA THR A 138 7.16 -5.22 19.74
C THR A 138 6.17 -5.73 18.71
N PHE A 139 6.47 -5.50 17.45
CA PHE A 139 5.71 -6.03 16.32
C PHE A 139 6.64 -6.54 15.23
N GLY A 140 6.09 -7.39 14.35
CA GLY A 140 6.77 -7.83 13.15
C GLY A 140 5.78 -7.91 12.00
N ILE A 141 6.07 -7.25 10.89
CA ILE A 141 5.22 -7.27 9.69
C ILE A 141 5.92 -8.08 8.61
N HIS A 142 5.14 -8.94 7.94
CA HIS A 142 5.60 -9.76 6.84
C HIS A 142 4.86 -9.38 5.56
N TYR A 143 5.57 -8.74 4.65
CA TYR A 143 5.09 -8.50 3.29
C TYR A 143 5.53 -9.64 2.35
N GLY A 144 4.90 -9.76 1.20
CA GLY A 144 5.35 -10.68 0.17
C GLY A 144 6.79 -10.45 -0.28
N SER A 145 7.26 -9.22 -0.20
CA SER A 145 8.59 -8.77 -0.67
C SER A 145 9.62 -8.57 0.44
N GLY A 146 9.25 -8.69 1.72
CA GLY A 146 10.17 -8.46 2.84
C GLY A 146 9.48 -8.54 4.20
N HIS A 147 10.25 -8.36 5.26
CA HIS A 147 9.74 -8.27 6.62
C HIS A 147 10.45 -7.15 7.37
N LEU A 148 9.86 -6.71 8.45
CA LEU A 148 10.47 -5.76 9.36
C LEU A 148 10.09 -6.08 10.80
N LEU A 149 10.91 -5.59 11.72
CA LEU A 149 10.66 -5.68 13.16
C LEU A 149 10.74 -4.28 13.75
N GLY A 150 9.95 -4.03 14.78
CA GLY A 150 9.91 -2.73 15.41
C GLY A 150 9.25 -2.71 16.78
N VAL A 151 9.07 -1.51 17.27
CA VAL A 151 8.37 -1.20 18.52
C VAL A 151 7.15 -0.35 18.22
N MET A 152 6.14 -0.46 19.05
CA MET A 152 4.91 0.32 18.91
C MET A 152 5.03 1.65 19.62
N GLY A 153 4.48 2.67 18.97
CA GLY A 153 4.26 3.98 19.52
C GLY A 153 2.86 4.50 19.20
N ARG A 154 2.53 5.63 19.78
CA ARG A 154 1.29 6.34 19.54
C ARG A 154 1.56 7.83 19.47
N ASP A 155 1.06 8.47 18.42
CA ASP A 155 1.24 9.90 18.22
C ASP A 155 0.10 10.49 17.37
N THR A 156 0.22 11.75 17.06
CA THR A 156 -0.65 12.48 16.13
C THR A 156 -0.20 12.21 14.70
N VAL A 157 -1.15 11.87 13.83
CA VAL A 157 -0.92 11.70 12.38
C VAL A 157 -1.67 12.81 11.64
N LYS A 158 -0.97 13.51 10.75
CA LYS A 158 -1.59 14.48 9.85
C LYS A 158 -1.48 14.00 8.40
N ILE A 159 -2.63 14.02 7.69
CA ILE A 159 -2.75 13.70 6.27
C ILE A 159 -3.47 14.86 5.59
N GLY A 160 -2.77 15.60 4.73
CA GLY A 160 -3.31 16.86 4.21
C GLY A 160 -3.68 17.82 5.34
N GLU A 161 -4.94 18.21 5.41
CA GLU A 161 -5.45 19.09 6.48
C GLU A 161 -6.07 18.32 7.67
N MET A 162 -6.24 17.03 7.57
CA MET A 162 -6.81 16.20 8.65
C MET A 162 -5.76 15.77 9.66
N THR A 163 -6.11 15.83 10.94
CA THR A 163 -5.23 15.47 12.04
C THR A 163 -5.91 14.43 12.91
N THR A 164 -5.40 13.21 12.91
CA THR A 164 -5.89 12.09 13.72
C THR A 164 -5.03 11.98 14.97
N MET A 165 -5.69 11.99 16.13
CA MET A 165 -5.03 11.94 17.43
C MET A 165 -4.85 10.49 17.90
N ASN A 166 -3.83 10.26 18.73
CA ASN A 166 -3.60 8.96 19.38
C ASN A 166 -3.56 7.78 18.41
N GLN A 167 -2.99 7.96 17.22
CA GLN A 167 -2.82 6.88 16.26
C GLN A 167 -1.68 5.96 16.69
N GLU A 168 -2.00 4.68 16.86
CA GLU A 168 -0.99 3.63 17.01
C GLU A 168 -0.26 3.42 15.69
N PHE A 169 1.07 3.28 15.76
CA PHE A 169 1.90 2.99 14.60
C PHE A 169 3.17 2.23 15.01
N GLY A 170 3.81 1.63 14.01
CA GLY A 170 5.07 0.94 14.19
C GLY A 170 6.26 1.85 13.91
N GLU A 171 7.23 1.81 14.80
CA GLU A 171 8.58 2.33 14.59
C GLU A 171 9.49 1.16 14.23
N SER A 172 9.87 0.99 12.95
CA SER A 172 10.77 -0.09 12.57
C SER A 172 12.16 0.15 13.13
N VAL A 173 12.78 -0.91 13.69
CA VAL A 173 14.17 -0.91 14.16
C VAL A 173 15.05 -1.80 13.31
N TYR A 174 14.45 -2.66 12.50
CA TYR A 174 15.14 -3.59 11.63
C TYR A 174 14.35 -3.80 10.31
N GLU A 175 14.95 -3.39 9.20
CA GLU A 175 14.43 -3.51 7.83
C GLU A 175 15.47 -4.22 6.96
N PRO A 176 15.51 -5.55 6.99
CA PRO A 176 16.50 -6.29 6.24
C PRO A 176 16.14 -6.41 4.76
N GLY A 177 17.18 -6.54 3.93
CA GLY A 177 17.04 -6.89 2.52
C GLY A 177 16.91 -5.70 1.57
N ALA A 178 17.00 -6.01 0.29
CA ALA A 178 17.07 -5.02 -0.78
C ALA A 178 15.73 -4.30 -1.03
N THR A 179 14.61 -4.88 -0.62
CA THR A 179 13.28 -4.33 -0.85
C THR A 179 13.14 -2.91 -0.32
N PHE A 180 13.49 -2.70 0.95
CA PHE A 180 13.42 -1.39 1.57
C PHE A 180 14.60 -0.50 1.18
N VAL A 181 15.78 -1.05 0.93
CA VAL A 181 16.96 -0.29 0.44
C VAL A 181 16.69 0.39 -0.90
N THR A 182 15.94 -0.27 -1.79
CA THR A 182 15.60 0.26 -3.11
C THR A 182 14.31 1.07 -3.13
N ALA A 183 13.54 1.08 -2.05
CA ALA A 183 12.30 1.83 -1.92
C ALA A 183 12.56 3.34 -2.08
N LYS A 184 11.52 4.06 -2.53
CA LYS A 184 11.53 5.53 -2.64
C LYS A 184 10.56 6.19 -1.66
N PHE A 185 10.04 5.40 -0.75
CA PHE A 185 9.15 5.80 0.33
C PHE A 185 9.82 5.46 1.67
N ASP A 186 9.42 6.15 2.71
CA ASP A 186 9.95 5.95 4.07
C ASP A 186 9.22 4.83 4.81
N GLY A 187 7.90 4.71 4.59
CA GLY A 187 7.06 3.77 5.31
C GLY A 187 5.79 3.38 4.54
N VAL A 188 4.88 2.70 5.21
CA VAL A 188 3.60 2.24 4.66
C VAL A 188 2.46 2.67 5.56
N LEU A 189 1.35 3.11 4.97
CA LEU A 189 0.08 3.34 5.62
C LEU A 189 -0.95 2.36 5.04
N GLY A 190 -1.29 1.35 5.83
CA GLY A 190 -2.28 0.34 5.47
C GLY A 190 -3.70 0.86 5.50
N LEU A 191 -4.49 0.47 4.50
CA LEU A 191 -5.91 0.84 4.32
C LEU A 191 -6.83 -0.39 4.27
N ALA A 192 -6.33 -1.59 4.58
CA ALA A 192 -7.13 -2.79 4.72
C ALA A 192 -7.86 -2.81 6.07
N TYR A 193 -8.68 -3.84 6.30
CA TYR A 193 -9.45 -3.97 7.54
C TYR A 193 -8.56 -4.33 8.73
N GLN A 194 -8.98 -3.90 9.92
CA GLN A 194 -8.28 -4.15 11.19
C GLN A 194 -7.93 -5.64 11.43
N SER A 195 -8.69 -6.57 10.86
CA SER A 195 -8.41 -8.00 11.00
C SER A 195 -7.10 -8.46 10.36
N LEU A 196 -6.45 -7.62 9.56
CA LEU A 196 -5.12 -7.84 8.99
C LEU A 196 -4.00 -7.10 9.74
N ALA A 197 -4.34 -6.28 10.73
CA ALA A 197 -3.36 -5.51 11.46
C ALA A 197 -2.47 -6.44 12.33
N GLU A 198 -1.18 -6.32 12.16
CA GLU A 198 -0.14 -6.94 13.01
C GLU A 198 0.16 -6.03 14.22
N ILE A 199 -0.04 -4.73 14.06
CA ILE A 199 0.03 -3.72 15.11
C ILE A 199 -1.30 -3.71 15.85
N LEU A 200 -1.25 -3.85 17.18
CA LEU A 200 -2.45 -3.78 18.01
C LEU A 200 -2.93 -2.33 18.10
N GLY A 201 -4.01 -2.02 17.41
CA GLY A 201 -4.61 -0.70 17.34
C GLY A 201 -5.59 -0.59 16.18
N ASN A 202 -6.13 0.59 15.97
CA ASN A 202 -7.00 0.84 14.83
C ASN A 202 -6.16 1.28 13.62
N PRO A 203 -6.43 0.75 12.42
CA PRO A 203 -5.93 1.32 11.18
C PRO A 203 -6.25 2.82 11.08
N VAL A 204 -5.42 3.57 10.36
CA VAL A 204 -5.54 5.04 10.31
C VAL A 204 -6.93 5.47 9.84
N PHE A 205 -7.47 4.86 8.79
CA PHE A 205 -8.78 5.24 8.27
C PHE A 205 -9.92 4.92 9.24
N ASP A 206 -9.84 3.79 9.97
CA ASP A 206 -10.81 3.44 11.03
C ASP A 206 -10.77 4.47 12.16
N ASN A 207 -9.57 4.92 12.55
CA ASN A 207 -9.42 5.94 13.57
C ASN A 207 -9.91 7.31 13.09
N MET A 208 -9.68 7.68 11.82
CA MET A 208 -10.26 8.89 11.22
C MET A 208 -11.79 8.87 11.22
N MET A 209 -12.40 7.73 10.88
CA MET A 209 -13.86 7.57 10.97
C MET A 209 -14.37 7.68 12.40
N ALA A 210 -13.71 7.03 13.35
CA ALA A 210 -14.08 7.08 14.78
C ALA A 210 -14.00 8.49 15.35
N GLN A 211 -13.03 9.30 14.89
CA GLN A 211 -12.88 10.71 15.27
C GLN A 211 -13.70 11.67 14.41
N LYS A 212 -14.53 11.16 13.49
CA LYS A 212 -15.38 11.96 12.60
C LYS A 212 -14.60 12.95 11.75
N MET A 213 -13.42 12.55 11.31
CA MET A 213 -12.56 13.36 10.45
C MET A 213 -13.00 13.32 8.97
N VAL A 214 -13.76 12.29 8.59
CA VAL A 214 -14.33 12.12 7.24
C VAL A 214 -15.84 12.08 7.29
N ASP A 215 -16.49 12.68 6.31
CA ASP A 215 -17.95 12.72 6.22
C ASP A 215 -18.55 11.39 5.76
N GLN A 216 -17.82 10.70 4.89
CA GLN A 216 -18.24 9.42 4.33
C GLN A 216 -17.19 8.35 4.61
N PRO A 217 -17.60 7.13 4.97
CA PRO A 217 -16.68 6.02 5.22
C PRO A 217 -16.17 5.42 3.90
N VAL A 218 -15.59 6.26 3.05
CA VAL A 218 -15.13 5.96 1.69
C VAL A 218 -13.76 6.56 1.48
N PHE A 219 -12.91 5.86 0.77
CA PHE A 219 -11.72 6.43 0.14
C PHE A 219 -11.66 6.00 -1.33
N SER A 220 -11.01 6.80 -2.16
CA SER A 220 -10.87 6.53 -3.59
C SER A 220 -9.46 6.80 -4.08
N PHE A 221 -9.01 5.99 -5.05
CA PHE A 221 -7.72 6.14 -5.70
C PHE A 221 -7.89 6.50 -7.17
N TYR A 222 -7.14 7.49 -7.60
CA TYR A 222 -6.86 7.76 -9.01
C TYR A 222 -5.37 7.55 -9.27
N LEU A 223 -5.02 6.66 -10.20
CA LEU A 223 -3.63 6.34 -10.54
C LEU A 223 -3.41 6.58 -12.03
N SER A 224 -2.63 7.60 -12.39
CA SER A 224 -2.39 8.01 -13.77
C SER A 224 -1.09 7.44 -14.32
N ARG A 225 -1.10 7.00 -15.57
CA ARG A 225 0.12 6.68 -16.33
C ARG A 225 0.65 7.88 -17.13
N ARG A 226 -0.07 9.00 -17.12
CA ARG A 226 0.29 10.21 -17.89
C ARG A 226 1.36 10.98 -17.12
N THR A 227 2.39 11.42 -17.84
CA THR A 227 3.48 12.26 -17.32
C THR A 227 3.27 13.75 -17.68
N ALA A 228 2.03 14.15 -17.99
CA ALA A 228 1.75 15.53 -18.33
C ALA A 228 1.84 16.44 -17.10
N THR A 229 2.53 17.54 -17.21
CA THR A 229 2.93 18.45 -16.14
C THR A 229 1.78 19.21 -15.43
N SER A 230 0.54 19.00 -15.83
CA SER A 230 -0.64 19.74 -15.34
C SER A 230 -1.68 18.91 -14.59
N ILE A 231 -1.51 17.58 -14.49
CA ILE A 231 -2.43 16.69 -13.80
C ILE A 231 -1.64 15.89 -12.77
N PRO A 232 -2.13 15.71 -11.54
CA PRO A 232 -1.43 14.88 -10.57
C PRO A 232 -1.21 13.46 -11.12
N GLU A 233 -0.06 12.88 -10.85
CA GLU A 233 0.28 11.51 -11.27
C GLU A 233 -0.62 10.48 -10.61
N GLY A 234 -1.24 10.82 -9.48
CA GLY A 234 -2.25 10.07 -8.78
C GLY A 234 -2.86 10.89 -7.65
N GLU A 235 -3.98 10.43 -7.15
CA GLU A 235 -4.69 11.01 -6.02
C GLU A 235 -5.29 9.91 -5.13
N LEU A 236 -5.16 10.06 -3.82
CA LEU A 236 -5.99 9.40 -2.83
C LEU A 236 -6.94 10.46 -2.24
N LEU A 237 -8.23 10.22 -2.30
CA LEU A 237 -9.22 11.03 -1.64
C LEU A 237 -9.82 10.24 -0.46
N LEU A 238 -9.63 10.76 0.75
CA LEU A 238 -10.21 10.21 1.98
C LEU A 238 -11.51 10.93 2.30
N GLY A 239 -12.59 10.19 2.51
CA GLY A 239 -13.91 10.73 2.82
C GLY A 239 -14.75 11.07 1.60
N GLY A 240 -14.37 10.65 0.38
CA GLY A 240 -15.14 10.98 -0.81
C GLY A 240 -14.61 10.35 -2.10
N ILE A 241 -15.19 10.80 -3.22
CA ILE A 241 -14.84 10.37 -4.58
C ILE A 241 -14.81 11.64 -5.44
N ASP A 242 -13.78 11.80 -6.26
CA ASP A 242 -13.65 12.91 -7.19
C ASP A 242 -14.33 12.61 -8.52
N GLU A 243 -15.46 13.26 -8.76
CA GLU A 243 -16.26 13.06 -9.97
C GLU A 243 -15.59 13.57 -11.25
N ASP A 244 -14.59 14.43 -11.14
CA ASP A 244 -13.84 14.94 -12.30
C ASP A 244 -12.80 13.93 -12.83
N LEU A 245 -12.51 12.87 -12.06
CA LEU A 245 -11.48 11.89 -12.40
C LEU A 245 -12.01 10.62 -13.08
N TYR A 246 -13.31 10.46 -13.24
CA TYR A 246 -13.91 9.32 -13.93
C TYR A 246 -15.11 9.72 -14.77
N THR A 247 -15.60 8.80 -15.59
CA THR A 247 -16.80 8.99 -16.43
C THR A 247 -17.75 7.80 -16.29
N GLY A 248 -19.05 8.05 -16.31
CA GLY A 248 -20.08 7.03 -16.15
C GLY A 248 -20.35 6.65 -14.69
N PRO A 249 -21.21 5.66 -14.45
CA PRO A 249 -21.58 5.25 -13.10
C PRO A 249 -20.48 4.41 -12.41
N ILE A 250 -20.33 4.57 -11.11
CA ILE A 250 -19.51 3.67 -10.29
C ILE A 250 -20.30 2.38 -10.01
N ASN A 251 -19.70 1.25 -10.28
CA ASN A 251 -20.27 -0.06 -9.97
C ASN A 251 -19.67 -0.56 -8.63
N TRP A 252 -20.53 -0.72 -7.64
CA TRP A 252 -20.14 -1.23 -6.33
C TRP A 252 -20.22 -2.75 -6.29
N LEU A 253 -19.14 -3.37 -5.80
CA LEU A 253 -19.08 -4.82 -5.61
C LEU A 253 -19.06 -5.13 -4.11
N PRO A 254 -19.79 -6.17 -3.67
CA PRO A 254 -19.74 -6.57 -2.26
C PRO A 254 -18.38 -7.16 -1.90
N VAL A 255 -17.83 -6.74 -0.75
CA VAL A 255 -16.66 -7.38 -0.17
C VAL A 255 -17.05 -8.78 0.31
N SER A 256 -16.39 -9.80 -0.23
CA SER A 256 -16.72 -11.20 0.03
C SER A 256 -16.19 -11.71 1.38
N ALA A 257 -15.08 -11.13 1.87
CA ALA A 257 -14.52 -11.37 3.20
C ALA A 257 -13.80 -10.12 3.68
N LYS A 258 -14.14 -9.65 4.90
CA LYS A 258 -13.49 -8.49 5.52
C LYS A 258 -12.13 -8.91 6.08
N GLY A 259 -11.10 -8.35 5.52
CA GLY A 259 -9.69 -8.55 5.80
C GLY A 259 -8.97 -7.74 4.75
N TYR A 260 -8.78 -8.31 3.59
CA TYR A 260 -8.45 -7.55 2.38
C TYR A 260 -9.70 -6.89 1.78
N TRP A 261 -9.50 -5.97 0.84
CA TRP A 261 -10.54 -5.52 -0.10
C TRP A 261 -10.75 -6.63 -1.14
N GLN A 262 -11.41 -7.69 -0.69
CA GLN A 262 -11.59 -8.95 -1.41
C GLN A 262 -12.95 -9.01 -2.08
N ILE A 263 -12.96 -9.38 -3.34
CA ILE A 263 -14.16 -9.50 -4.17
C ILE A 263 -14.24 -10.90 -4.81
N LYS A 264 -15.45 -11.31 -5.17
CA LYS A 264 -15.66 -12.51 -5.96
C LYS A 264 -15.63 -12.17 -7.44
N MET A 265 -14.83 -12.90 -8.21
CA MET A 265 -14.84 -12.85 -9.68
C MET A 265 -15.53 -14.09 -10.25
N GLU A 266 -16.21 -13.94 -11.38
CA GLU A 266 -16.81 -15.06 -12.09
C GLU A 266 -15.79 -15.79 -12.95
N SER A 267 -14.94 -15.05 -13.63
CA SER A 267 -13.84 -15.58 -14.45
C SER A 267 -12.87 -14.46 -14.81
N VAL A 268 -11.71 -14.82 -15.33
CA VAL A 268 -10.82 -13.91 -16.03
C VAL A 268 -10.78 -14.28 -17.50
N ALA A 269 -11.03 -13.32 -18.38
CA ALA A 269 -11.03 -13.51 -19.82
C ALA A 269 -10.10 -12.51 -20.51
N VAL A 270 -9.44 -12.96 -21.57
CA VAL A 270 -8.66 -12.12 -22.48
C VAL A 270 -9.34 -12.13 -23.84
N GLN A 271 -9.76 -10.98 -24.34
CA GLN A 271 -10.46 -10.83 -25.62
C GLN A 271 -11.70 -11.75 -25.75
N GLY A 272 -12.43 -11.94 -24.64
CA GLY A 272 -13.62 -12.78 -24.61
C GLY A 272 -13.35 -14.29 -24.44
N VAL A 273 -12.10 -14.71 -24.45
CA VAL A 273 -11.69 -16.10 -24.16
C VAL A 273 -11.39 -16.24 -22.67
N SER A 274 -12.13 -17.13 -21.98
CA SER A 274 -11.85 -17.43 -20.56
C SER A 274 -10.45 -18.01 -20.42
N SER A 275 -9.59 -17.31 -19.66
CA SER A 275 -8.20 -17.70 -19.45
C SER A 275 -8.01 -18.58 -18.22
N PHE A 276 -8.65 -18.20 -17.11
CA PHE A 276 -8.59 -18.95 -15.87
C PHE A 276 -9.78 -18.61 -14.97
N CYS A 277 -9.89 -19.30 -13.84
CA CYS A 277 -10.97 -19.12 -12.87
C CYS A 277 -12.38 -19.35 -13.46
N PRO A 278 -12.63 -20.39 -14.31
CA PRO A 278 -13.88 -20.57 -15.02
C PRO A 278 -15.07 -20.92 -14.12
N ARG A 279 -14.83 -21.23 -12.85
CA ARG A 279 -15.86 -21.55 -11.84
C ARG A 279 -15.96 -20.48 -10.74
N GLY A 280 -15.37 -19.33 -10.98
CA GLY A 280 -15.27 -18.25 -10.03
C GLY A 280 -14.08 -18.40 -9.09
N CYS A 281 -13.53 -17.28 -8.63
CA CYS A 281 -12.45 -17.20 -7.65
C CYS A 281 -12.54 -15.93 -6.82
N GLN A 282 -11.64 -15.79 -5.88
CA GLN A 282 -11.50 -14.60 -5.05
C GLN A 282 -10.35 -13.74 -5.57
N ALA A 283 -10.52 -12.43 -5.54
CA ALA A 283 -9.47 -11.48 -5.87
C ALA A 283 -9.32 -10.43 -4.78
N ILE A 284 -8.10 -9.93 -4.63
CA ILE A 284 -7.76 -8.80 -3.76
C ILE A 284 -7.45 -7.60 -4.65
N VAL A 285 -8.03 -6.44 -4.30
CA VAL A 285 -7.69 -5.16 -4.93
C VAL A 285 -6.66 -4.47 -4.06
N ASP A 286 -5.42 -4.43 -4.53
CA ASP A 286 -4.26 -4.05 -3.73
C ASP A 286 -3.45 -2.93 -4.40
N THR A 287 -3.45 -1.72 -3.81
CA THR A 287 -2.71 -0.55 -4.30
C THR A 287 -1.21 -0.63 -3.99
N GLY A 288 -0.81 -1.46 -3.04
CA GLY A 288 0.59 -1.74 -2.70
C GLY A 288 1.26 -2.73 -3.65
N THR A 289 0.48 -3.45 -4.48
CA THR A 289 0.98 -4.43 -5.45
C THR A 289 0.92 -3.89 -6.88
N SER A 290 2.05 -3.90 -7.59
CA SER A 290 2.16 -3.36 -8.96
C SER A 290 1.93 -4.40 -10.06
N LEU A 291 1.80 -5.67 -9.72
CA LEU A 291 1.68 -6.79 -10.64
C LEU A 291 0.36 -7.52 -10.46
N ILE A 292 -0.02 -8.32 -11.46
CA ILE A 292 -1.10 -9.29 -11.31
C ILE A 292 -0.48 -10.59 -10.77
N GLY A 293 -0.83 -10.94 -9.55
CA GLY A 293 -0.45 -12.20 -8.89
C GLY A 293 -1.57 -13.22 -8.94
N GLY A 294 -1.22 -14.51 -9.00
CA GLY A 294 -2.19 -15.59 -8.95
C GLY A 294 -1.53 -16.97 -8.95
N PRO A 295 -2.34 -18.05 -8.93
CA PRO A 295 -1.83 -19.43 -9.00
C PRO A 295 -0.95 -19.63 -10.23
N THR A 296 0.16 -20.37 -10.07
CA THR A 296 1.17 -20.52 -11.13
C THR A 296 0.59 -20.98 -12.46
N ASN A 297 -0.29 -21.96 -12.44
CA ASN A 297 -0.88 -22.50 -13.68
C ASN A 297 -1.78 -21.46 -14.36
N ASP A 298 -2.54 -20.70 -13.60
CA ASP A 298 -3.41 -19.63 -14.11
C ASP A 298 -2.58 -18.50 -14.71
N MET A 299 -1.49 -18.11 -14.03
CA MET A 299 -0.56 -17.10 -14.53
C MET A 299 0.15 -17.55 -15.81
N LEU A 300 0.56 -18.81 -15.93
CA LEU A 300 1.12 -19.37 -17.16
C LEU A 300 0.10 -19.33 -18.30
N SER A 301 -1.16 -19.67 -18.03
CA SER A 301 -2.23 -19.60 -19.02
C SER A 301 -2.48 -18.15 -19.48
N LEU A 302 -2.51 -17.20 -18.55
CA LEU A 302 -2.64 -15.79 -18.87
C LEU A 302 -1.47 -15.29 -19.74
N GLN A 303 -0.24 -15.66 -19.36
CA GLN A 303 0.98 -15.31 -20.10
C GLN A 303 0.94 -15.81 -21.56
N GLN A 304 0.51 -17.05 -21.77
CA GLN A 304 0.34 -17.61 -23.11
C GLN A 304 -0.68 -16.83 -23.95
N LEU A 305 -1.84 -16.51 -23.36
CA LEU A 305 -2.89 -15.79 -24.04
C LEU A 305 -2.52 -14.36 -24.46
N ILE A 306 -1.73 -13.67 -23.63
CA ILE A 306 -1.24 -12.32 -23.95
C ILE A 306 0.04 -12.32 -24.79
N GLY A 307 0.56 -13.49 -25.19
CA GLY A 307 1.81 -13.60 -25.96
C GLY A 307 3.05 -13.20 -25.17
N ALA A 308 3.02 -13.34 -23.86
CA ALA A 308 4.14 -13.01 -23.01
C ALA A 308 5.10 -14.21 -22.92
N THR A 309 6.41 -13.96 -23.04
CA THR A 309 7.44 -14.99 -22.94
C THR A 309 8.24 -14.86 -21.66
N PRO A 310 8.46 -15.96 -20.92
CA PRO A 310 9.30 -15.93 -19.73
C PRO A 310 10.75 -15.62 -20.12
N THR A 311 11.44 -14.90 -19.25
CA THR A 311 12.87 -14.63 -19.38
C THR A 311 13.66 -15.54 -18.44
N ASN A 312 14.96 -15.67 -18.66
CA ASN A 312 15.86 -16.47 -17.83
C ASN A 312 15.95 -16.00 -16.37
N ILE A 313 15.43 -14.81 -16.07
CA ILE A 313 15.47 -14.18 -14.75
C ILE A 313 14.11 -14.20 -14.05
N GLY A 314 13.14 -14.98 -14.56
CA GLY A 314 11.81 -15.10 -13.98
C GLY A 314 10.84 -13.95 -14.31
N GLU A 315 11.25 -13.03 -15.17
CA GLU A 315 10.37 -12.00 -15.71
C GLU A 315 9.62 -12.50 -16.96
N VAL A 316 8.51 -11.84 -17.25
CA VAL A 316 7.74 -12.08 -18.46
C VAL A 316 7.89 -10.90 -19.42
N LYS A 317 8.44 -11.12 -20.62
CA LYS A 317 8.46 -10.12 -21.68
C LYS A 317 7.14 -10.12 -22.41
N HIS A 318 6.46 -8.98 -22.38
CA HIS A 318 5.36 -8.73 -23.29
C HIS A 318 5.94 -8.31 -24.65
N LEU A 319 5.78 -9.12 -25.67
CA LEU A 319 5.98 -8.67 -27.05
C LEU A 319 4.86 -7.66 -27.34
N ARG A 320 5.23 -6.40 -27.60
CA ARG A 320 4.27 -5.38 -28.06
C ARG A 320 3.44 -5.99 -29.18
N MET A 321 2.19 -6.28 -28.93
CA MET A 321 1.27 -6.52 -30.04
C MET A 321 1.24 -5.21 -30.85
N LYS A 322 1.67 -5.27 -32.10
CA LYS A 322 1.41 -4.17 -33.02
C LYS A 322 -0.12 -4.05 -33.07
N PRO A 323 -0.69 -2.85 -32.91
CA PRO A 323 -2.09 -2.69 -33.20
C PRO A 323 -2.27 -3.13 -34.64
N ASN A 324 -3.07 -4.16 -34.86
CA ASN A 324 -3.55 -4.47 -36.20
C ASN A 324 -4.35 -3.26 -36.65
N ILE A 325 -3.85 -2.60 -37.68
CA ILE A 325 -4.49 -1.52 -38.42
C ILE A 325 -5.78 -2.05 -39.03
#